data_4db4efeb90f14202e58d870331e8c7eb
#
_entry.id   4db4efeb90f14202e58d870331e8c7eb
#
_cell.length_a   1.000
_cell.length_b   1.000
_cell.length_c   1.000
_cell.angle_alpha   90.00
_cell.angle_beta   90.00
_cell.angle_gamma   90.00
#
_symmetry.space_group_name_H-M   'P 1'
#
loop_
_entity.id
_entity.type
_entity.pdbx_description
1 polymer ?
#
loop_
_entity_poly.entity_id
_entity_poly.type
_entity_poly.pdbx_seq_one_letter_code
_entity_poly.pdbx_strand_id
1 'polypeptide(L)'
;MIVKNEAAILSRCLDSVCDLMDEIIIVDTGSTDDTKAVAAKYTDRIYDFAWNNDFSAARNFSFSLANMDYIYAPDADEILDEENRKRFLLLKEALLPEIEIVQMKYRTVSEFNTVLNARTEYRPKLFKRVREFEWIDPIHETIRLTPVV
;
A
#
# COMPACT_ATOMS: atom_id res chain seq x y z
N MET A 1 0.26 1.23 -5.22
CA MET A 1 1.50 1.54 -4.43
C MET A 1 2.25 2.65 -5.12
N ILE A 2 2.80 3.62 -4.39
CA ILE A 2 3.76 4.61 -4.90
C ILE A 2 5.18 4.15 -4.57
N VAL A 3 6.13 4.35 -5.48
CA VAL A 3 7.52 3.90 -5.33
C VAL A 3 8.52 4.96 -5.83
N LYS A 4 9.73 4.97 -5.26
CA LYS A 4 10.87 5.72 -5.76
C LYS A 4 12.17 5.10 -5.29
N ASN A 5 13.00 4.59 -6.22
CA ASN A 5 14.29 3.97 -5.93
C ASN A 5 14.20 2.82 -4.92
N GLU A 6 13.27 1.89 -5.15
CA GLU A 6 12.97 0.76 -4.28
C GLU A 6 13.40 -0.60 -4.88
N ALA A 7 14.28 -0.59 -5.90
CA ALA A 7 14.67 -1.81 -6.62
C ALA A 7 15.17 -2.93 -5.70
N ALA A 8 15.86 -2.56 -4.59
CA ALA A 8 16.44 -3.53 -3.66
C ALA A 8 15.42 -4.28 -2.80
N ILE A 9 14.25 -3.69 -2.55
CA ILE A 9 13.27 -4.21 -1.58
C ILE A 9 11.89 -4.49 -2.16
N LEU A 10 11.53 -3.90 -3.29
CA LEU A 10 10.20 -3.98 -3.89
C LEU A 10 9.76 -5.42 -4.17
N SER A 11 10.66 -6.29 -4.65
CA SER A 11 10.34 -7.70 -4.87
C SER A 11 9.87 -8.39 -3.60
N ARG A 12 10.54 -8.15 -2.47
CA ARG A 12 10.17 -8.75 -1.19
C ARG A 12 8.75 -8.37 -0.75
N CYS A 13 8.38 -7.11 -0.93
CA CYS A 13 7.02 -6.65 -0.69
C CYS A 13 6.03 -7.34 -1.63
N LEU A 14 6.26 -7.26 -2.93
CA LEU A 14 5.33 -7.80 -3.94
C LEU A 14 5.20 -9.31 -3.86
N ASP A 15 6.27 -10.06 -3.63
CA ASP A 15 6.23 -11.52 -3.42
C ASP A 15 5.32 -11.90 -2.24
N SER A 16 5.24 -11.05 -1.22
CA SER A 16 4.41 -11.31 -0.04
C SER A 16 2.92 -11.06 -0.26
N VAL A 17 2.53 -10.36 -1.34
CA VAL A 17 1.14 -9.92 -1.54
C VAL A 17 0.57 -10.17 -2.94
N CYS A 18 1.39 -10.40 -3.97
CA CYS A 18 0.92 -10.38 -5.37
C CYS A 18 -0.18 -11.41 -5.67
N ASP A 19 -0.09 -12.60 -5.10
CA ASP A 19 -1.09 -13.69 -5.26
C ASP A 19 -2.38 -13.46 -4.47
N LEU A 20 -2.40 -12.48 -3.56
CA LEU A 20 -3.58 -12.08 -2.79
C LEU A 20 -4.37 -10.97 -3.48
N MET A 21 -3.80 -10.32 -4.49
CA MET A 21 -4.36 -9.16 -5.17
C MET A 21 -4.95 -9.55 -6.52
N ASP A 22 -6.11 -8.96 -6.84
CA ASP A 22 -6.77 -9.13 -8.14
C ASP A 22 -6.24 -8.11 -9.16
N GLU A 23 -5.61 -7.04 -8.68
CA GLU A 23 -5.02 -5.96 -9.48
C GLU A 23 -3.81 -5.38 -8.74
N ILE A 24 -2.71 -5.11 -9.45
CA ILE A 24 -1.54 -4.44 -8.91
C ILE A 24 -1.25 -3.19 -9.74
N ILE A 25 -1.19 -2.05 -9.06
CA ILE A 25 -0.89 -0.75 -9.65
C ILE A 25 0.33 -0.17 -8.98
N ILE A 26 1.35 0.15 -9.76
CA ILE A 26 2.57 0.81 -9.32
C ILE A 26 2.63 2.21 -9.93
N VAL A 27 2.86 3.20 -9.08
CA VAL A 27 3.07 4.59 -9.48
C VAL A 27 4.50 4.97 -9.13
N ASP A 28 5.32 5.17 -10.14
CA ASP A 28 6.72 5.58 -10.00
C ASP A 28 6.81 7.09 -9.94
N THR A 29 7.42 7.62 -8.89
CA THR A 29 7.57 9.06 -8.65
C THR A 29 8.94 9.59 -9.06
N GLY A 30 9.57 8.95 -10.05
CA GLY A 30 10.84 9.38 -10.62
C GLY A 30 12.04 8.56 -10.14
N SER A 31 11.95 7.22 -10.21
CA SER A 31 13.07 6.33 -9.94
C SER A 31 14.17 6.47 -10.99
N THR A 32 15.41 6.36 -10.53
CA THR A 32 16.62 6.38 -11.35
C THR A 32 17.35 5.03 -11.34
N ASP A 33 16.86 4.07 -10.56
CA ASP A 33 17.33 2.70 -10.46
C ASP A 33 16.42 1.73 -11.23
N ASP A 34 16.58 0.42 -11.01
CA ASP A 34 15.81 -0.62 -11.68
C ASP A 34 14.41 -0.85 -11.11
N THR A 35 13.86 0.06 -10.30
CA THR A 35 12.54 -0.07 -9.67
C THR A 35 11.44 -0.46 -10.66
N LYS A 36 11.35 0.22 -11.81
CA LYS A 36 10.34 -0.09 -12.84
C LYS A 36 10.55 -1.47 -13.45
N ALA A 37 11.81 -1.87 -13.70
CA ALA A 37 12.12 -3.19 -14.22
C ALA A 37 11.75 -4.30 -13.22
N VAL A 38 11.92 -4.06 -11.94
CA VAL A 38 11.46 -4.96 -10.87
C VAL A 38 9.94 -5.04 -10.86
N ALA A 39 9.25 -3.90 -10.86
CA ALA A 39 7.78 -3.82 -10.86
C ALA A 39 7.16 -4.54 -12.06
N ALA A 40 7.79 -4.46 -13.24
CA ALA A 40 7.31 -5.08 -14.50
C ALA A 40 7.25 -6.62 -14.45
N LYS A 41 7.87 -7.26 -13.47
CA LYS A 41 7.76 -8.70 -13.24
C LYS A 41 6.41 -9.12 -12.62
N TYR A 42 5.68 -8.15 -12.04
CA TYR A 42 4.45 -8.39 -11.29
C TYR A 42 3.22 -7.80 -11.96
N THR A 43 3.37 -6.71 -12.72
CA THR A 43 2.28 -6.02 -13.38
C THR A 43 2.75 -5.23 -14.59
N ASP A 44 1.88 -5.06 -15.56
CA ASP A 44 2.03 -4.12 -16.68
C ASP A 44 1.43 -2.73 -16.39
N ARG A 45 0.72 -2.59 -15.25
CA ARG A 45 0.11 -1.33 -14.82
C ARG A 45 1.06 -0.49 -13.99
N ILE A 46 2.08 0.05 -14.67
CA ILE A 46 3.10 0.93 -14.10
C ILE A 46 2.91 2.32 -14.70
N TYR A 47 2.75 3.33 -13.85
CA TYR A 47 2.48 4.70 -14.23
C TYR A 47 3.54 5.64 -13.68
N ASP A 48 3.89 6.66 -14.45
CA ASP A 48 4.76 7.74 -13.99
C ASP A 48 3.94 8.86 -13.36
N PHE A 49 4.43 9.37 -12.23
CA PHE A 49 3.90 10.56 -11.58
C PHE A 49 5.04 11.57 -11.38
N ALA A 50 4.92 12.74 -11.98
CA ALA A 50 5.90 13.81 -11.81
C ALA A 50 5.91 14.28 -10.35
N TRP A 51 7.02 14.02 -9.65
CA TRP A 51 7.14 14.34 -8.22
C TRP A 51 7.03 15.86 -8.00
N ASN A 52 6.07 16.25 -7.18
CA ASN A 52 5.73 17.63 -6.84
C ASN A 52 5.89 17.97 -5.34
N ASN A 53 6.67 17.16 -4.60
CA ASN A 53 6.85 17.26 -3.14
C ASN A 53 5.57 17.05 -2.32
N ASP A 54 4.65 16.24 -2.84
CA ASP A 54 3.37 15.96 -2.22
C ASP A 54 3.07 14.44 -2.30
N PHE A 55 3.22 13.74 -1.17
CA PHE A 55 2.90 12.31 -1.07
C PHE A 55 1.40 12.05 -1.23
N SER A 56 0.55 12.93 -0.70
CA SER A 56 -0.89 12.74 -0.81
C SER A 56 -1.36 12.83 -2.27
N ALA A 57 -0.80 13.73 -3.06
CA ALA A 57 -1.09 13.83 -4.48
C ALA A 57 -0.72 12.55 -5.25
N ALA A 58 0.47 11.98 -4.97
CA ALA A 58 0.88 10.72 -5.59
C ALA A 58 -0.01 9.54 -5.16
N ARG A 59 -0.40 9.45 -3.88
CA ARG A 59 -1.33 8.43 -3.39
C ARG A 59 -2.72 8.57 -3.99
N ASN A 60 -3.27 9.79 -4.05
CA ASN A 60 -4.55 10.06 -4.67
C ASN A 60 -4.55 9.67 -6.15
N PHE A 61 -3.48 9.99 -6.87
CA PHE A 61 -3.30 9.54 -8.24
C PHE A 61 -3.32 8.01 -8.33
N SER A 62 -2.57 7.30 -7.47
CA SER A 62 -2.56 5.84 -7.47
C SER A 62 -3.94 5.24 -7.15
N PHE A 63 -4.71 5.85 -6.25
CA PHE A 63 -6.06 5.41 -5.91
C PHE A 63 -7.03 5.60 -7.06
N SER A 64 -6.90 6.70 -7.83
CA SER A 64 -7.76 6.99 -8.98
C SER A 64 -7.65 5.96 -10.11
N LEU A 65 -6.55 5.20 -10.16
CA LEU A 65 -6.29 4.17 -11.17
C LEU A 65 -6.90 2.81 -10.81
N ALA A 66 -7.34 2.62 -9.56
CA ALA A 66 -7.85 1.35 -9.06
C ALA A 66 -9.26 1.05 -9.60
N ASN A 67 -9.54 -0.23 -9.90
CA ASN A 67 -10.82 -0.68 -10.44
C ASN A 67 -11.56 -1.68 -9.54
N MET A 68 -10.85 -2.33 -8.60
CA MET A 68 -11.45 -3.34 -7.72
C MET A 68 -12.22 -2.69 -6.58
N ASP A 69 -12.98 -3.49 -5.82
CA ASP A 69 -13.88 -2.98 -4.76
C ASP A 69 -13.13 -2.34 -3.59
N TYR A 70 -11.97 -2.87 -3.27
CA TYR A 70 -11.12 -2.39 -2.20
C TYR A 70 -9.70 -2.12 -2.68
N ILE A 71 -9.05 -1.14 -2.07
CA ILE A 71 -7.66 -0.76 -2.32
C ILE A 71 -6.82 -1.11 -1.10
N TYR A 72 -5.85 -2.01 -1.25
CA TYR A 72 -4.81 -2.24 -0.27
C TYR A 72 -3.61 -1.33 -0.58
N ALA A 73 -3.17 -0.55 0.40
CA ALA A 73 -2.15 0.48 0.23
C ALA A 73 -0.90 0.19 1.09
N PRO A 74 -0.08 -0.81 0.72
CA PRO A 74 1.20 -1.03 1.39
C PRO A 74 2.27 -0.06 0.89
N ASP A 75 3.30 0.16 1.72
CA ASP A 75 4.54 0.77 1.31
C ASP A 75 5.54 -0.32 0.85
N ALA A 76 6.54 0.06 0.03
CA ALA A 76 7.44 -0.91 -0.61
C ALA A 76 8.33 -1.69 0.39
N ASP A 77 8.51 -1.18 1.59
CA ASP A 77 9.27 -1.79 2.68
C ASP A 77 8.43 -2.72 3.58
N GLU A 78 7.12 -2.77 3.36
CA GLU A 78 6.20 -3.62 4.13
C GLU A 78 6.09 -5.03 3.53
N ILE A 79 5.94 -6.01 4.40
CA ILE A 79 5.69 -7.41 4.02
C ILE A 79 4.55 -8.01 4.84
N LEU A 80 3.83 -8.94 4.26
CA LEU A 80 2.96 -9.87 4.99
C LEU A 80 3.71 -11.18 5.20
N ASP A 81 3.94 -11.55 6.46
CA ASP A 81 4.44 -12.90 6.77
C ASP A 81 3.37 -13.96 6.51
N GLU A 82 3.74 -15.22 6.56
CA GLU A 82 2.87 -16.35 6.22
C GLU A 82 1.59 -16.39 7.09
N GLU A 83 1.68 -16.03 8.37
CA GLU A 83 0.51 -15.98 9.25
C GLU A 83 -0.44 -14.84 8.85
N ASN A 84 0.10 -13.65 8.57
CA ASN A 84 -0.68 -12.49 8.17
C ASN A 84 -1.25 -12.64 6.75
N ARG A 85 -0.59 -13.36 5.85
CA ARG A 85 -1.15 -13.73 4.54
C ARG A 85 -2.41 -14.58 4.70
N LYS A 86 -2.39 -15.60 5.57
CA LYS A 86 -3.57 -16.43 5.89
C LYS A 86 -4.71 -15.58 6.47
N ARG A 87 -4.38 -14.67 7.38
CA ARG A 87 -5.37 -13.73 7.94
C ARG A 87 -5.95 -12.80 6.88
N PHE A 88 -5.14 -12.36 5.92
CA PHE A 88 -5.60 -11.51 4.82
C PHE A 88 -6.59 -12.26 3.90
N LEU A 89 -6.33 -13.52 3.60
CA LEU A 89 -7.26 -14.37 2.84
C LEU A 89 -8.60 -14.52 3.58
N LEU A 90 -8.57 -14.81 4.87
CA LEU A 90 -9.78 -14.88 5.70
C LEU A 90 -10.54 -13.54 5.71
N LEU A 91 -9.81 -12.42 5.77
CA LEU A 91 -10.40 -11.09 5.68
C LEU A 91 -11.11 -10.90 4.34
N LYS A 92 -10.50 -11.27 3.21
CA LYS A 92 -11.13 -11.17 1.87
C LYS A 92 -12.44 -11.94 1.80
N GLU A 93 -12.50 -13.13 2.41
CA GLU A 93 -13.71 -13.98 2.43
C GLU A 93 -14.81 -13.46 3.35
N ALA A 94 -14.42 -12.86 4.49
CA ALA A 94 -15.34 -12.44 5.55
C ALA A 94 -15.66 -10.95 5.54
N LEU A 95 -15.08 -10.16 4.63
CA LEU A 95 -15.24 -8.71 4.60
C LEU A 95 -16.67 -8.34 4.23
N LEU A 96 -17.36 -7.70 5.17
CA LEU A 96 -18.73 -7.27 4.98
C LEU A 96 -18.80 -6.00 4.11
N PRO A 97 -19.82 -5.86 3.25
CA PRO A 97 -19.92 -4.71 2.33
C PRO A 97 -20.01 -3.34 3.00
N GLU A 98 -20.46 -3.27 4.24
CA GLU A 98 -20.54 -2.04 5.04
C GLU A 98 -19.19 -1.58 5.62
N ILE A 99 -18.17 -2.43 5.60
CA ILE A 99 -16.83 -2.06 6.07
C ILE A 99 -16.17 -1.15 5.03
N GLU A 100 -15.78 0.03 5.44
CA GLU A 100 -15.22 1.05 4.56
C GLU A 100 -13.70 1.16 4.66
N ILE A 101 -13.16 0.97 5.88
CA ILE A 101 -11.72 1.01 6.15
C ILE A 101 -11.35 -0.15 7.08
N VAL A 102 -10.25 -0.83 6.77
CA VAL A 102 -9.64 -1.81 7.66
C VAL A 102 -8.28 -1.28 8.13
N GLN A 103 -8.15 -1.15 9.44
CA GLN A 103 -6.87 -0.86 10.07
C GLN A 103 -6.12 -2.16 10.32
N MET A 104 -4.88 -2.20 9.89
CA MET A 104 -4.01 -3.36 10.06
C MET A 104 -2.93 -3.06 11.09
N LYS A 105 -2.56 -4.08 11.83
CA LYS A 105 -1.49 -4.00 12.81
C LYS A 105 -0.17 -3.85 12.06
N TYR A 106 0.53 -2.76 12.36
CA TYR A 106 1.86 -2.47 11.83
C TYR A 106 2.91 -2.70 12.91
N ARG A 107 3.96 -3.41 12.55
CA ARG A 107 5.07 -3.70 13.45
C ARG A 107 6.39 -3.36 12.76
N THR A 108 7.14 -2.45 13.37
CA THR A 108 8.50 -2.17 12.94
C THR A 108 9.44 -3.24 13.51
N VAL A 109 10.23 -3.86 12.64
CA VAL A 109 11.29 -4.80 13.02
C VAL A 109 12.62 -4.09 12.81
N SER A 110 13.39 -3.88 13.86
CA SER A 110 14.76 -3.37 13.79
C SER A 110 15.76 -4.43 14.29
N GLU A 111 17.01 -4.33 13.87
CA GLU A 111 18.07 -5.25 14.30
C GLU A 111 18.29 -5.22 15.84
N PHE A 112 17.88 -4.15 16.49
CA PHE A 112 17.96 -3.95 17.94
C PHE A 112 16.61 -4.17 18.64
N ASN A 113 15.77 -5.04 18.09
CA ASN A 113 14.40 -5.28 18.60
C ASN A 113 14.46 -5.94 19.98
N THR A 114 14.55 -5.13 21.04
CA THR A 114 14.16 -5.56 22.38
C THR A 114 12.66 -5.37 22.55
N VAL A 115 12.02 -6.12 23.46
CA VAL A 115 10.58 -6.01 23.77
C VAL A 115 10.19 -4.53 24.07
N LEU A 116 11.12 -3.72 24.54
CA LEU A 116 10.95 -2.31 24.88
C LEU A 116 10.89 -1.38 23.65
N ASN A 117 11.45 -1.80 22.50
CA ASN A 117 11.59 -0.98 21.30
C ASN A 117 10.62 -1.41 20.16
N ALA A 118 9.87 -2.48 20.34
CA ALA A 118 8.87 -2.93 19.37
C ALA A 118 7.66 -1.99 19.39
N ARG A 119 7.61 -1.06 18.45
CA ARG A 119 6.40 -0.26 18.21
C ARG A 119 5.37 -1.09 17.45
N THR A 120 4.21 -1.22 18.05
CA THR A 120 3.03 -1.76 17.40
C THR A 120 1.99 -0.64 17.31
N GLU A 121 1.53 -0.37 16.11
CA GLU A 121 0.47 0.58 15.85
C GLU A 121 -0.53 0.03 14.85
N TYR A 122 -1.72 0.61 14.79
CA TYR A 122 -2.70 0.28 13.77
C TYR A 122 -2.70 1.39 12.72
N ARG A 123 -2.63 0.99 11.44
CA ARG A 123 -2.68 1.92 10.31
C ARG A 123 -3.81 1.52 9.36
N PRO A 124 -4.58 2.48 8.84
CA PRO A 124 -5.54 2.21 7.78
C PRO A 124 -4.76 1.74 6.53
N LYS A 125 -5.09 0.54 6.05
CA LYS A 125 -4.37 -0.08 4.92
C LYS A 125 -5.30 -0.60 3.83
N LEU A 126 -6.57 -0.89 4.13
CA LEU A 126 -7.55 -1.34 3.16
C LEU A 126 -8.71 -0.36 3.13
N PHE A 127 -9.10 0.09 1.95
CA PHE A 127 -10.08 1.15 1.73
C PHE A 127 -11.11 0.72 0.70
N LYS A 128 -12.39 0.94 0.99
CA LYS A 128 -13.47 0.71 0.04
C LYS A 128 -13.41 1.77 -1.07
N ARG A 129 -13.10 1.36 -2.30
CA ARG A 129 -12.80 2.27 -3.42
C ARG A 129 -13.95 3.25 -3.73
N VAL A 130 -15.19 2.76 -3.75
CA VAL A 130 -16.36 3.58 -4.12
C VAL A 130 -16.68 4.70 -3.12
N ARG A 131 -16.02 4.75 -1.96
CA ARG A 131 -16.15 5.83 -1.00
C ARG A 131 -15.23 7.01 -1.29
N GLU A 132 -14.31 6.88 -2.25
CA GLU A 132 -13.42 7.92 -2.72
C GLU A 132 -12.67 8.63 -1.58
N PHE A 133 -12.05 7.84 -0.70
CA PHE A 133 -11.20 8.38 0.35
C PHE A 133 -10.03 9.17 -0.23
N GLU A 134 -9.76 10.33 0.35
CA GLU A 134 -8.74 11.26 -0.07
C GLU A 134 -7.58 11.30 0.91
N TRP A 135 -6.37 11.18 0.41
CA TRP A 135 -5.15 11.46 1.15
C TRP A 135 -4.93 12.96 1.23
N ILE A 136 -4.56 13.44 2.41
CA ILE A 136 -4.30 14.85 2.70
C ILE A 136 -2.93 15.00 3.37
N ASP A 137 -2.38 16.19 3.33
CA ASP A 137 -1.06 16.60 3.81
C ASP A 137 0.10 16.12 2.92
N PRO A 138 0.98 17.05 2.49
CA PRO A 138 2.07 16.73 1.56
C PRO A 138 3.14 15.82 2.17
N ILE A 139 3.35 15.92 3.49
CA ILE A 139 4.33 15.14 4.26
C ILE A 139 3.62 14.59 5.49
N HIS A 140 3.94 13.34 5.86
CA HIS A 140 3.18 12.59 6.89
C HIS A 140 1.70 12.48 6.54
N GLU A 141 1.46 12.18 5.27
CA GLU A 141 0.12 12.12 4.71
C GLU A 141 -0.79 11.18 5.51
N THR A 142 -2.01 11.63 5.68
CA THR A 142 -3.08 10.89 6.36
C THR A 142 -4.28 10.75 5.44
N ILE A 143 -5.14 9.78 5.74
CA ILE A 143 -6.40 9.63 5.03
C ILE A 143 -7.48 10.47 5.72
N ARG A 144 -8.23 11.25 4.94
CA ARG A 144 -9.43 11.89 5.43
C ARG A 144 -10.48 10.81 5.70
N LEU A 145 -10.89 10.67 6.97
CA LEU A 145 -11.84 9.63 7.37
C LEU A 145 -13.28 9.91 6.94
N THR A 146 -13.58 11.16 6.57
CA THR A 146 -14.87 11.51 5.96
C THR A 146 -14.74 11.31 4.45
N PRO A 147 -15.39 10.30 3.87
CA PRO A 147 -15.31 10.03 2.45
C PRO A 147 -15.99 11.14 1.64
N VAL A 148 -15.59 11.27 0.37
CA VAL A 148 -16.17 12.26 -0.55
C VAL A 148 -17.56 11.82 -1.01
N VAL A 149 -17.73 10.50 -1.16
CA VAL A 149 -18.98 9.87 -1.63
C VAL A 149 -19.47 8.81 -0.68
#